data_7e09df5ff670a3af9a54e2d167aeae67
#
_entry.id   7e09df5ff670a3af9a54e2d167aeae67
#
_cell.length_a   1.000
_cell.length_b   1.000
_cell.length_c   1.000
_cell.angle_alpha   90.00
_cell.angle_beta   90.00
_cell.angle_gamma   90.00
#
_symmetry.space_group_name_H-M   'P 1'
#
loop_
_entity.id
_entity.type
_entity.pdbx_description
1 polymer ?
#
loop_
_entity_poly.entity_id
_entity_poly.type
_entity_poly.pdbx_seq_one_letter_code
_entity_poly.pdbx_strand_id
1 'polypeptide(L)'
;MNSINSLNPDDVLKMIESGLEKWNSLPLSDRNISINSIPKARHRWEDSYPENGMVLNLSKIDLFTDPPLQSERSDRWNRDFVWFNKDEVSQWIPENPKKGDIYNLPDIILERLFCFHLVDNTRGQTLPFAPQEIKESNIEIEIEDIRDSLIQIKITGNSKAVSRGPWLLGENDWTPNYDLDHGINTNLIGYASYDMKLKKFTKFEIVSIGKRKGKTQNNGRNNSPDSGYIGFYFTLANNTLSERIAPAFVDVYNADWIIQP
;
A
#
# COMPACT_ATOMS: atom_id res chain seq x y z
N MET A 1 -27.44 6.23 10.89
CA MET A 1 -26.37 5.42 10.23
C MET A 1 -26.07 4.26 11.18
N ASN A 2 -26.37 3.03 10.78
CA ASN A 2 -26.09 1.86 11.64
C ASN A 2 -24.69 1.38 11.34
N SER A 3 -23.77 1.47 12.28
CA SER A 3 -22.45 0.85 12.17
C SER A 3 -22.51 -0.56 12.78
N ILE A 4 -21.93 -1.52 12.09
CA ILE A 4 -21.76 -2.87 12.65
C ILE A 4 -20.32 -3.05 13.06
N ASN A 5 -20.14 -3.34 14.35
CA ASN A 5 -18.88 -3.81 14.92
C ASN A 5 -18.91 -5.33 15.20
N SER A 6 -19.72 -6.07 14.43
CA SER A 6 -19.84 -7.51 14.59
C SER A 6 -19.02 -8.25 13.53
N LEU A 7 -18.32 -9.29 13.95
CA LEU A 7 -17.66 -10.26 13.06
C LEU A 7 -18.60 -11.45 12.72
N ASN A 8 -19.83 -11.44 13.25
CA ASN A 8 -20.79 -12.48 12.95
C ASN A 8 -21.40 -12.28 11.55
N PRO A 9 -21.27 -13.23 10.63
CA PRO A 9 -21.85 -13.12 9.29
C PRO A 9 -23.35 -12.86 9.27
N ASP A 10 -24.11 -13.42 10.23
CA ASP A 10 -25.55 -13.26 10.32
C ASP A 10 -25.96 -11.80 10.62
N ASP A 11 -25.16 -11.08 11.41
CA ASP A 11 -25.41 -9.67 11.71
C ASP A 11 -25.14 -8.80 10.47
N VAL A 12 -24.12 -9.17 9.69
CA VAL A 12 -23.81 -8.50 8.43
C VAL A 12 -24.93 -8.73 7.41
N LEU A 13 -25.42 -9.95 7.29
CA LEU A 13 -26.55 -10.28 6.40
C LEU A 13 -27.82 -9.51 6.79
N LYS A 14 -28.19 -9.49 8.06
CA LYS A 14 -29.34 -8.70 8.55
C LYS A 14 -29.21 -7.20 8.22
N MET A 15 -28.00 -6.65 8.31
CA MET A 15 -27.78 -5.25 7.94
C MET A 15 -27.98 -5.03 6.47
N ILE A 16 -27.47 -5.92 5.62
CA ILE A 16 -27.65 -5.84 4.16
C ILE A 16 -29.12 -5.94 3.80
N GLU A 17 -29.84 -6.92 4.35
CA GLU A 17 -31.28 -7.11 4.14
C GLU A 17 -32.07 -5.86 4.54
N SER A 18 -31.83 -5.32 5.75
CA SER A 18 -32.45 -4.08 6.20
C SER A 18 -32.13 -2.88 5.30
N GLY A 19 -30.90 -2.82 4.78
CA GLY A 19 -30.50 -1.80 3.82
C GLY A 19 -31.25 -1.92 2.48
N LEU A 20 -31.38 -3.14 1.97
CA LEU A 20 -32.14 -3.44 0.75
C LEU A 20 -33.63 -3.15 0.90
N GLU A 21 -34.25 -3.50 2.02
CA GLU A 21 -35.63 -3.18 2.32
C GLU A 21 -35.88 -1.65 2.30
N LYS A 22 -35.01 -0.89 2.98
CA LYS A 22 -35.05 0.57 2.96
C LYS A 22 -34.90 1.13 1.56
N TRP A 23 -33.93 0.63 0.80
CA TRP A 23 -33.71 1.03 -0.59
C TRP A 23 -34.95 0.75 -1.45
N ASN A 24 -35.53 -0.45 -1.31
CA ASN A 24 -36.72 -0.85 -2.08
C ASN A 24 -37.97 -0.09 -1.67
N SER A 25 -38.05 0.49 -0.48
CA SER A 25 -39.16 1.33 -0.03
C SER A 25 -39.09 2.77 -0.55
N LEU A 26 -37.93 3.20 -1.09
CA LEU A 26 -37.80 4.53 -1.67
C LEU A 26 -38.56 4.63 -3.01
N PRO A 27 -39.15 5.80 -3.34
CA PRO A 27 -39.65 6.08 -4.67
C PRO A 27 -38.56 5.89 -5.74
N LEU A 28 -38.98 5.52 -6.98
CA LEU A 28 -38.02 5.35 -8.07
C LEU A 28 -37.20 6.63 -8.37
N SER A 29 -37.83 7.80 -8.20
CA SER A 29 -37.15 9.09 -8.30
C SER A 29 -35.97 9.22 -7.36
N ASP A 30 -36.09 8.70 -6.16
CA ASP A 30 -35.08 8.83 -5.09
C ASP A 30 -33.98 7.75 -5.20
N ARG A 31 -34.27 6.68 -5.98
CA ARG A 31 -33.27 5.64 -6.30
C ARG A 31 -32.40 5.99 -7.51
N ASN A 32 -32.89 6.87 -8.38
CA ASN A 32 -32.19 7.34 -9.56
C ASN A 32 -31.27 8.51 -9.20
N ILE A 33 -30.03 8.18 -8.76
CA ILE A 33 -29.01 9.20 -8.50
C ILE A 33 -28.43 9.63 -9.84
N SER A 34 -28.71 10.87 -10.25
CA SER A 34 -27.98 11.45 -11.38
C SER A 34 -26.49 11.61 -11.02
N ILE A 35 -25.60 11.24 -11.93
CA ILE A 35 -24.16 11.42 -11.74
C ILE A 35 -23.81 12.88 -11.43
N ASN A 36 -24.59 13.82 -11.94
CA ASN A 36 -24.43 15.26 -11.70
C ASN A 36 -24.90 15.70 -10.30
N SER A 37 -25.64 14.85 -9.57
CA SER A 37 -26.10 15.11 -8.20
C SER A 37 -25.17 14.53 -7.14
N ILE A 38 -24.16 13.77 -7.54
CA ILE A 38 -23.16 13.24 -6.62
C ILE A 38 -22.28 14.42 -6.16
N PRO A 39 -22.19 14.68 -4.85
CA PRO A 39 -21.32 15.74 -4.35
C PRO A 39 -19.88 15.48 -4.81
N LYS A 40 -19.17 16.56 -5.13
CA LYS A 40 -17.72 16.45 -5.35
C LYS A 40 -17.04 15.85 -4.13
N ALA A 41 -15.94 15.15 -4.37
CA ALA A 41 -15.09 14.61 -3.33
C ALA A 41 -14.80 15.67 -2.23
N ARG A 42 -14.81 15.25 -0.97
CA ARG A 42 -14.60 16.13 0.17
C ARG A 42 -13.14 16.18 0.60
N HIS A 43 -12.36 15.20 0.19
CA HIS A 43 -10.96 15.04 0.55
C HIS A 43 -10.08 15.21 -0.66
N ARG A 44 -8.93 15.89 -0.48
CA ARG A 44 -8.00 16.17 -1.58
C ARG A 44 -7.37 14.92 -2.18
N TRP A 45 -7.16 13.86 -1.39
CA TRP A 45 -6.62 12.61 -1.91
C TRP A 45 -7.58 11.88 -2.87
N GLU A 46 -8.88 12.08 -2.78
CA GLU A 46 -9.85 11.53 -3.75
C GLU A 46 -9.65 12.15 -5.14
N ASP A 47 -9.30 13.45 -5.18
CA ASP A 47 -8.99 14.17 -6.43
C ASP A 47 -7.55 13.89 -6.92
N SER A 48 -6.71 13.30 -6.06
CA SER A 48 -5.29 13.06 -6.33
C SER A 48 -5.01 11.67 -6.92
N TYR A 49 -6.03 10.95 -7.38
CA TYR A 49 -5.83 9.65 -8.04
C TYR A 49 -4.94 9.82 -9.28
N PRO A 50 -3.86 9.03 -9.45
CA PRO A 50 -2.89 9.20 -10.53
C PRO A 50 -3.41 8.64 -11.86
N GLU A 51 -4.33 9.33 -12.52
CA GLU A 51 -4.97 8.90 -13.78
C GLU A 51 -3.96 8.53 -14.89
N ASN A 52 -2.83 9.23 -14.95
CA ASN A 52 -1.75 8.99 -15.92
C ASN A 52 -0.49 8.43 -15.26
N GLY A 53 -0.59 7.98 -14.04
CA GLY A 53 0.49 7.39 -13.26
C GLY A 53 0.42 5.86 -13.22
N MET A 54 0.89 5.31 -12.12
CA MET A 54 0.85 3.88 -11.84
C MET A 54 0.22 3.63 -10.47
N VAL A 55 -0.73 2.73 -10.44
CA VAL A 55 -1.33 2.22 -9.20
C VAL A 55 -0.99 0.75 -9.07
N LEU A 56 -0.45 0.37 -7.92
CA LEU A 56 -0.20 -1.03 -7.58
C LEU A 56 -1.16 -1.49 -6.50
N ASN A 57 -1.66 -2.71 -6.64
CA ASN A 57 -2.26 -3.46 -5.54
C ASN A 57 -1.14 -4.02 -4.68
N LEU A 58 -1.26 -3.92 -3.39
CA LEU A 58 -0.36 -4.51 -2.42
C LEU A 58 -1.13 -5.45 -1.50
N SER A 59 -0.75 -6.71 -1.49
CA SER A 59 -1.21 -7.70 -0.52
C SER A 59 -0.10 -8.03 0.47
N LYS A 60 -0.45 -8.13 1.76
CA LYS A 60 0.48 -8.43 2.85
C LYS A 60 -0.07 -9.59 3.67
N ILE A 61 0.80 -10.53 4.05
CA ILE A 61 0.44 -11.66 4.90
C ILE A 61 1.62 -12.05 5.80
N ASP A 62 1.31 -12.48 7.01
CA ASP A 62 2.33 -13.12 7.84
C ASP A 62 2.73 -14.46 7.22
N LEU A 63 4.02 -14.65 7.06
CA LEU A 63 4.60 -15.92 6.70
C LEU A 63 4.90 -16.73 7.96
N PHE A 64 5.07 -18.01 7.80
CA PHE A 64 5.20 -19.03 8.82
C PHE A 64 5.85 -18.58 10.13
N THR A 65 5.21 -18.93 11.23
CA THR A 65 5.81 -18.97 12.56
C THR A 65 5.89 -20.42 13.00
N ASP A 66 6.99 -20.80 13.62
CA ASP A 66 7.14 -22.10 14.28
C ASP A 66 7.29 -21.86 15.80
N PRO A 67 6.34 -22.29 16.64
CA PRO A 67 5.08 -22.95 16.29
C PRO A 67 4.07 -22.02 15.60
N PRO A 68 3.12 -22.57 14.82
CA PRO A 68 2.07 -21.77 14.20
C PRO A 68 1.31 -20.96 15.27
N LEU A 69 1.15 -19.66 15.03
CA LEU A 69 0.37 -18.83 15.93
C LEU A 69 -1.11 -19.21 15.79
N GLN A 70 -1.68 -19.78 16.85
CA GLN A 70 -3.12 -20.02 16.97
C GLN A 70 -3.84 -18.71 17.30
N SER A 71 -3.84 -17.78 16.37
CA SER A 71 -4.51 -16.50 16.50
C SER A 71 -5.42 -16.30 15.30
N GLU A 72 -6.67 -15.94 15.52
CA GLU A 72 -7.61 -15.56 14.45
C GLU A 72 -7.09 -14.45 13.53
N ARG A 73 -6.04 -13.75 13.98
CA ARG A 73 -5.38 -12.70 13.19
C ARG A 73 -4.20 -13.19 12.38
N SER A 74 -3.69 -14.42 12.62
CA SER A 74 -2.51 -14.95 11.90
C SER A 74 -2.77 -15.15 10.40
N ASP A 75 -4.01 -15.46 10.04
CA ASP A 75 -4.40 -15.78 8.67
C ASP A 75 -4.97 -14.56 7.92
N ARG A 76 -4.90 -13.38 8.53
CA ARG A 76 -5.41 -12.17 7.90
C ARG A 76 -4.47 -11.66 6.84
N TRP A 77 -5.07 -11.27 5.73
CA TRP A 77 -4.45 -10.48 4.70
C TRP A 77 -4.71 -9.00 4.97
N ASN A 78 -3.73 -8.16 4.75
CA ASN A 78 -3.93 -6.74 4.58
C ASN A 78 -3.78 -6.39 3.11
N ARG A 79 -4.66 -5.54 2.61
CA ARG A 79 -4.58 -4.99 1.25
C ARG A 79 -4.38 -3.49 1.35
N ASP A 80 -3.53 -2.99 0.48
CA ASP A 80 -3.21 -1.59 0.35
C ASP A 80 -3.02 -1.24 -1.13
N PHE A 81 -2.90 0.03 -1.44
CA PHE A 81 -2.60 0.51 -2.78
C PHE A 81 -1.35 1.38 -2.73
N VAL A 82 -0.59 1.40 -3.81
CA VAL A 82 0.57 2.28 -3.96
C VAL A 82 0.33 3.16 -5.16
N TRP A 83 0.42 4.46 -4.96
CA TRP A 83 0.23 5.44 -6.01
C TRP A 83 1.57 6.06 -6.41
N PHE A 84 1.80 6.12 -7.71
CA PHE A 84 2.88 6.87 -8.33
C PHE A 84 2.28 7.80 -9.37
N ASN A 85 2.60 9.08 -9.30
CA ASN A 85 2.20 10.02 -10.33
C ASN A 85 3.00 9.80 -11.62
N LYS A 86 2.64 10.51 -12.67
CA LYS A 86 3.27 10.36 -14.00
C LYS A 86 4.78 10.65 -13.98
N ASP A 87 5.20 11.65 -13.21
CA ASP A 87 6.59 12.06 -13.15
C ASP A 87 7.43 11.05 -12.36
N GLU A 88 6.88 10.49 -11.30
CA GLU A 88 7.48 9.37 -10.56
C GLU A 88 7.59 8.12 -11.44
N VAL A 89 6.57 7.79 -12.23
CA VAL A 89 6.61 6.66 -13.17
C VAL A 89 7.70 6.83 -14.21
N SER A 90 7.90 8.06 -14.70
CA SER A 90 8.93 8.33 -15.71
C SER A 90 10.36 8.08 -15.21
N GLN A 91 10.58 8.06 -13.90
CA GLN A 91 11.88 7.83 -13.28
C GLN A 91 12.25 6.33 -13.17
N TRP A 92 11.31 5.44 -13.46
CA TRP A 92 11.58 4.00 -13.47
C TRP A 92 12.38 3.53 -14.68
N ILE A 93 12.33 4.26 -15.79
CA ILE A 93 12.98 3.88 -17.06
C ILE A 93 13.81 5.08 -17.54
N PRO A 94 15.09 4.91 -17.88
CA PRO A 94 15.93 5.98 -18.41
C PRO A 94 15.42 6.42 -19.80
N GLU A 95 15.77 7.64 -20.22
CA GLU A 95 15.33 8.20 -21.51
C GLU A 95 15.79 7.37 -22.72
N ASN A 96 16.99 6.78 -22.66
CA ASN A 96 17.59 6.00 -23.74
C ASN A 96 17.99 4.61 -23.24
N PRO A 97 17.01 3.75 -22.92
CA PRO A 97 17.26 2.44 -22.33
C PRO A 97 17.96 1.51 -23.32
N LYS A 98 18.89 0.71 -22.82
CA LYS A 98 19.57 -0.34 -23.59
C LYS A 98 19.46 -1.66 -22.84
N LYS A 99 19.39 -2.75 -23.60
CA LYS A 99 19.45 -4.09 -23.01
C LYS A 99 20.77 -4.27 -22.26
N GLY A 100 20.67 -4.76 -21.02
CA GLY A 100 21.78 -4.94 -20.10
C GLY A 100 22.10 -3.71 -19.26
N ASP A 101 21.40 -2.60 -19.41
CA ASP A 101 21.56 -1.45 -18.50
C ASP A 101 21.11 -1.83 -17.10
N ILE A 102 21.94 -1.44 -16.10
CA ILE A 102 21.65 -1.61 -14.68
C ILE A 102 21.76 -0.24 -14.01
N TYR A 103 20.75 0.10 -13.21
CA TYR A 103 20.71 1.39 -12.50
C TYR A 103 19.81 1.30 -11.24
N ASN A 104 20.05 2.24 -10.33
CA ASN A 104 19.27 2.35 -9.11
C ASN A 104 18.10 3.33 -9.29
N LEU A 105 16.99 3.04 -8.63
CA LEU A 105 15.87 3.97 -8.55
C LEU A 105 16.17 5.16 -7.63
N PRO A 106 15.60 6.34 -7.88
CA PRO A 106 15.80 7.51 -7.06
C PRO A 106 15.08 7.42 -5.70
N ASP A 107 15.58 8.19 -4.75
CA ASP A 107 15.13 8.17 -3.35
C ASP A 107 13.62 8.34 -3.18
N ILE A 108 12.97 9.17 -4.01
CA ILE A 108 11.52 9.38 -3.92
C ILE A 108 10.72 8.08 -4.13
N ILE A 109 11.19 7.19 -5.00
CA ILE A 109 10.57 5.87 -5.23
C ILE A 109 10.90 4.93 -4.07
N LEU A 110 12.14 4.97 -3.58
CA LEU A 110 12.57 4.15 -2.44
C LEU A 110 11.80 4.52 -1.18
N GLU A 111 11.70 5.81 -0.86
CA GLU A 111 10.94 6.32 0.27
C GLU A 111 9.46 5.93 0.17
N ARG A 112 8.85 6.07 -1.02
CA ARG A 112 7.47 5.65 -1.24
C ARG A 112 7.24 4.19 -0.84
N LEU A 113 8.10 3.29 -1.24
CA LEU A 113 7.94 1.86 -0.96
C LEU A 113 8.36 1.51 0.48
N PHE A 114 9.49 2.01 0.94
CA PHE A 114 10.09 1.56 2.20
C PHE A 114 9.54 2.29 3.42
N CYS A 115 9.18 3.56 3.31
CA CYS A 115 8.57 4.28 4.43
C CYS A 115 7.09 3.91 4.62
N PHE A 116 6.34 3.71 3.53
CA PHE A 116 4.88 3.67 3.59
C PHE A 116 4.28 2.29 3.34
N HIS A 117 4.93 1.44 2.55
CA HIS A 117 4.29 0.21 2.09
C HIS A 117 4.93 -1.07 2.58
N LEU A 118 6.24 -1.12 2.76
CA LEU A 118 6.92 -2.28 3.34
C LEU A 118 6.99 -2.17 4.87
N VAL A 119 5.84 -2.05 5.50
CA VAL A 119 5.63 -1.85 6.95
C VAL A 119 4.80 -2.98 7.56
N ASP A 120 4.95 -3.19 8.87
CA ASP A 120 4.19 -4.22 9.61
C ASP A 120 2.81 -3.71 10.05
N ASN A 121 1.88 -3.63 9.10
CA ASN A 121 0.47 -3.35 9.36
C ASN A 121 -0.47 -4.50 8.96
N THR A 122 0.04 -5.73 8.93
CA THR A 122 -0.71 -6.92 8.51
C THR A 122 -1.85 -7.26 9.47
N ARG A 123 -1.64 -7.08 10.77
CA ARG A 123 -2.61 -7.44 11.83
C ARG A 123 -3.30 -6.25 12.47
N GLY A 124 -2.83 -5.06 12.23
CA GLY A 124 -3.34 -3.85 12.85
C GLY A 124 -2.69 -2.60 12.26
N GLN A 125 -2.74 -1.52 12.99
CA GLN A 125 -2.24 -0.23 12.53
C GLN A 125 -0.78 -0.02 12.95
N THR A 126 -0.02 0.69 12.12
CA THR A 126 1.32 1.17 12.44
C THR A 126 1.50 2.57 11.86
N LEU A 127 2.51 3.29 12.32
CA LEU A 127 2.98 4.50 11.66
C LEU A 127 3.84 4.13 10.45
N PRO A 128 3.95 5.01 9.45
CA PRO A 128 4.98 4.90 8.43
C PRO A 128 6.35 5.13 9.09
N PHE A 129 7.39 4.62 8.45
CA PHE A 129 8.76 5.02 8.83
C PHE A 129 9.06 6.43 8.32
N ALA A 130 9.77 7.21 9.11
CA ALA A 130 10.35 8.46 8.62
C ALA A 130 11.60 8.16 7.76
N PRO A 131 11.96 9.01 6.79
CA PRO A 131 13.13 8.77 5.93
C PRO A 131 14.42 8.48 6.71
N GLN A 132 14.65 9.16 7.82
CA GLN A 132 15.84 8.94 8.69
C GLN A 132 15.83 7.60 9.44
N GLU A 133 14.70 6.91 9.49
CA GLU A 133 14.55 5.58 10.08
C GLU A 133 14.90 4.46 9.10
N ILE A 134 14.96 4.76 7.81
CA ILE A 134 15.44 3.87 6.78
C ILE A 134 16.98 3.88 6.82
N LYS A 135 17.58 2.78 7.28
CA LYS A 135 19.04 2.65 7.45
C LYS A 135 19.74 2.14 6.22
N GLU A 136 19.04 1.37 5.42
CA GLU A 136 19.51 0.82 4.15
C GLU A 136 18.32 0.82 3.19
N SER A 137 18.54 1.26 1.97
CA SER A 137 17.54 1.22 0.90
C SER A 137 18.23 1.13 -0.46
N ASN A 138 17.80 0.16 -1.25
CA ASN A 138 18.24 0.03 -2.63
C ASN A 138 17.18 -0.68 -3.45
N ILE A 139 16.92 -0.18 -4.65
CA ILE A 139 16.22 -0.91 -5.72
C ILE A 139 17.01 -0.73 -7.00
N GLU A 140 17.49 -1.84 -7.53
CA GLU A 140 18.21 -1.93 -8.78
C GLU A 140 17.28 -2.46 -9.87
N ILE A 141 17.34 -1.82 -11.02
CA ILE A 141 16.64 -2.21 -12.23
C ILE A 141 17.66 -2.72 -13.24
N GLU A 142 17.40 -3.89 -13.80
CA GLU A 142 18.11 -4.45 -14.94
C GLU A 142 17.19 -4.49 -16.16
N ILE A 143 17.61 -3.93 -17.28
CA ILE A 143 16.88 -4.04 -18.55
C ILE A 143 17.23 -5.39 -19.21
N GLU A 144 16.33 -6.36 -19.06
CA GLU A 144 16.56 -7.72 -19.56
C GLU A 144 16.38 -7.82 -21.09
N ASP A 145 15.38 -7.11 -21.63
CA ASP A 145 15.10 -7.16 -23.06
C ASP A 145 14.34 -5.92 -23.54
N ILE A 146 14.53 -5.60 -24.81
CA ILE A 146 13.78 -4.54 -25.50
C ILE A 146 13.29 -5.10 -26.84
N ARG A 147 11.96 -5.14 -27.03
CA ARG A 147 11.33 -5.56 -28.28
C ARG A 147 10.33 -4.53 -28.72
N ASP A 148 10.56 -3.93 -29.87
CA ASP A 148 9.77 -2.83 -30.40
C ASP A 148 9.67 -1.67 -29.38
N SER A 149 8.47 -1.47 -28.82
CA SER A 149 8.25 -0.45 -27.77
C SER A 149 8.21 -1.00 -26.36
N LEU A 150 8.34 -2.33 -26.17
CA LEU A 150 8.24 -2.97 -24.87
C LEU A 150 9.63 -3.21 -24.27
N ILE A 151 9.81 -2.71 -23.07
CA ILE A 151 10.99 -2.95 -22.24
C ILE A 151 10.60 -3.98 -21.17
N GLN A 152 11.39 -5.03 -21.04
CA GLN A 152 11.31 -5.99 -19.94
C GLN A 152 12.35 -5.65 -18.90
N ILE A 153 11.95 -5.46 -17.68
CA ILE A 153 12.85 -5.16 -16.58
C ILE A 153 12.75 -6.21 -15.48
N LYS A 154 13.88 -6.48 -14.87
CA LYS A 154 14.00 -7.16 -13.59
C LYS A 154 14.26 -6.14 -12.51
N ILE A 155 13.65 -6.34 -11.37
CA ILE A 155 13.69 -5.46 -10.20
C ILE A 155 14.25 -6.26 -9.05
N THR A 156 15.32 -5.78 -8.41
CA THR A 156 15.85 -6.37 -7.19
C THR A 156 16.10 -5.29 -6.17
N GLY A 157 16.00 -5.62 -4.88
CA GLY A 157 16.25 -4.60 -3.87
C GLY A 157 16.17 -5.12 -2.45
N ASN A 158 16.57 -4.25 -1.54
CA ASN A 158 16.51 -4.50 -0.12
C ASN A 158 16.30 -3.21 0.67
N SER A 159 15.78 -3.35 1.87
CA SER A 159 15.70 -2.25 2.83
C SER A 159 15.91 -2.73 4.26
N LYS A 160 16.26 -1.77 5.12
CA LYS A 160 16.30 -1.93 6.56
C LYS A 160 15.73 -0.69 7.22
N ALA A 161 14.61 -0.86 7.89
CA ALA A 161 13.96 0.19 8.66
C ALA A 161 14.02 -0.14 10.14
N VAL A 162 14.34 0.86 10.97
CA VAL A 162 14.37 0.74 12.43
C VAL A 162 13.83 2.01 13.04
N SER A 163 12.81 1.87 13.86
CA SER A 163 12.18 2.96 14.59
C SER A 163 12.10 2.64 16.08
N ARG A 164 12.10 3.69 16.88
CA ARG A 164 11.85 3.65 18.31
C ARG A 164 11.05 4.87 18.72
N GLY A 165 10.08 4.67 19.56
CA GLY A 165 9.37 5.77 20.18
C GLY A 165 7.91 5.46 20.44
N PRO A 166 7.23 6.39 21.10
CA PRO A 166 5.80 6.29 21.30
C PRO A 166 5.08 6.56 19.98
N TRP A 167 3.99 5.88 19.78
CA TRP A 167 3.06 6.23 18.73
C TRP A 167 2.11 7.32 19.22
N LEU A 168 2.28 8.52 18.70
CA LEU A 168 1.40 9.65 18.98
C LEU A 168 0.24 9.63 17.98
N LEU A 169 -0.98 9.40 18.46
CA LEU A 169 -2.20 9.45 17.66
C LEU A 169 -2.94 10.76 17.92
N GLY A 170 -2.94 11.64 16.91
CA GLY A 170 -3.75 12.86 16.90
C GLY A 170 -3.32 13.95 17.87
N GLU A 171 -4.05 15.06 17.85
CA GLU A 171 -3.80 16.26 18.67
C GLU A 171 -4.23 16.10 20.15
N ASN A 172 -4.96 15.05 20.49
CA ASN A 172 -5.61 14.85 21.78
C ASN A 172 -5.09 13.60 22.53
N ASP A 173 -3.81 13.61 22.93
CA ASP A 173 -3.29 12.89 24.11
C ASP A 173 -3.46 11.38 24.23
N TRP A 174 -3.50 10.65 23.16
CA TRP A 174 -3.28 9.21 23.24
C TRP A 174 -1.78 8.90 23.13
N THR A 175 -1.03 9.40 24.10
CA THR A 175 0.40 9.14 24.19
C THR A 175 0.60 7.82 24.93
N PRO A 176 1.14 6.76 24.32
CA PRO A 176 1.56 5.58 25.07
C PRO A 176 2.68 5.97 26.02
N ASN A 177 2.63 5.45 27.24
CA ASN A 177 3.58 5.75 28.30
C ASN A 177 4.92 5.00 28.14
N TYR A 178 5.21 4.43 26.96
CA TYR A 178 6.41 3.62 26.74
C TYR A 178 6.88 3.68 25.29
N ASP A 179 8.18 3.64 25.13
CA ASP A 179 8.83 3.49 23.83
C ASP A 179 8.80 2.03 23.38
N LEU A 180 8.47 1.81 22.13
CA LEU A 180 8.52 0.49 21.51
C LEU A 180 9.52 0.51 20.35
N ASP A 181 10.38 -0.51 20.33
CA ASP A 181 11.26 -0.75 19.20
C ASP A 181 10.52 -1.57 18.15
N HIS A 182 10.63 -1.16 16.91
CA HIS A 182 10.14 -1.93 15.78
C HIS A 182 10.98 -1.68 14.52
N GLY A 183 10.92 -2.61 13.60
CA GLY A 183 11.63 -2.48 12.35
C GLY A 183 11.35 -3.66 11.42
N ILE A 184 11.82 -3.52 10.21
CA ILE A 184 11.70 -4.54 9.18
C ILE A 184 12.88 -4.50 8.23
N ASN A 185 13.42 -5.68 7.91
CA ASN A 185 14.41 -5.84 6.87
C ASN A 185 13.76 -6.58 5.71
N THR A 186 13.77 -6.00 4.52
CA THR A 186 13.12 -6.58 3.35
C THR A 186 14.12 -6.95 2.26
N ASN A 187 13.80 -8.00 1.51
CA ASN A 187 14.41 -8.31 0.23
C ASN A 187 13.29 -8.47 -0.78
N LEU A 188 13.47 -7.94 -1.97
CA LEU A 188 12.47 -7.98 -3.02
C LEU A 188 13.05 -8.42 -4.37
N ILE A 189 12.20 -9.06 -5.15
CA ILE A 189 12.45 -9.37 -6.56
C ILE A 189 11.16 -9.17 -7.34
N GLY A 190 11.28 -8.70 -8.55
CA GLY A 190 10.13 -8.48 -9.41
C GLY A 190 10.49 -8.37 -10.88
N TYR A 191 9.43 -8.31 -11.69
CA TYR A 191 9.52 -8.15 -13.13
C TYR A 191 8.42 -7.20 -13.59
N ALA A 192 8.74 -6.39 -14.61
CA ALA A 192 7.75 -5.51 -15.18
C ALA A 192 7.96 -5.33 -16.69
N SER A 193 6.89 -4.92 -17.36
CA SER A 193 6.90 -4.57 -18.78
C SER A 193 6.44 -3.14 -18.94
N TYR A 194 7.29 -2.31 -19.52
CA TYR A 194 6.99 -0.91 -19.79
C TYR A 194 6.85 -0.66 -21.30
N ASP A 195 5.77 0.01 -21.70
CA ASP A 195 5.56 0.41 -23.09
C ASP A 195 6.01 1.86 -23.29
N MET A 196 7.08 2.04 -24.06
CA MET A 196 7.66 3.36 -24.36
C MET A 196 6.72 4.26 -25.16
N LYS A 197 5.83 3.70 -26.00
CA LYS A 197 4.87 4.48 -26.79
C LYS A 197 3.74 4.98 -25.90
N LEU A 198 3.22 4.13 -25.03
CA LEU A 198 2.15 4.45 -24.09
C LEU A 198 2.68 5.17 -22.83
N LYS A 199 4.00 5.14 -22.61
CA LYS A 199 4.68 5.67 -21.41
C LYS A 199 4.08 5.14 -20.11
N LYS A 200 3.79 3.83 -20.06
CA LYS A 200 3.20 3.19 -18.88
C LYS A 200 3.63 1.73 -18.74
N PHE A 201 3.56 1.24 -17.52
CA PHE A 201 3.67 -0.19 -17.26
C PHE A 201 2.43 -0.92 -17.75
N THR A 202 2.64 -2.04 -18.43
CA THR A 202 1.60 -2.96 -18.91
C THR A 202 1.54 -4.24 -18.08
N LYS A 203 2.65 -4.55 -17.38
CA LYS A 203 2.77 -5.60 -16.36
C LYS A 203 3.68 -5.11 -15.26
N PHE A 204 3.37 -5.49 -14.04
CA PHE A 204 4.20 -5.17 -12.89
C PHE A 204 3.93 -6.17 -11.78
N GLU A 205 4.99 -6.78 -11.27
CA GLU A 205 4.90 -7.76 -10.21
C GLU A 205 6.17 -7.73 -9.36
N ILE A 206 6.01 -7.56 -8.06
CA ILE A 206 7.10 -7.66 -7.08
C ILE A 206 6.65 -8.56 -5.93
N VAL A 207 7.50 -9.48 -5.53
CA VAL A 207 7.41 -10.21 -4.28
C VAL A 207 8.49 -9.73 -3.34
N SER A 208 8.14 -9.47 -2.08
CA SER A 208 9.10 -9.15 -1.04
C SER A 208 8.86 -9.99 0.20
N ILE A 209 9.95 -10.32 0.88
CA ILE A 209 9.94 -10.95 2.20
C ILE A 209 10.56 -9.97 3.18
N GLY A 210 9.79 -9.61 4.23
CA GLY A 210 10.23 -8.76 5.32
C GLY A 210 10.44 -9.55 6.61
N LYS A 211 11.63 -9.51 7.19
CA LYS A 211 11.88 -9.98 8.56
C LYS A 211 11.59 -8.83 9.51
N ARG A 212 10.43 -8.86 10.16
CA ARG A 212 10.05 -7.88 11.17
C ARG A 212 10.72 -8.14 12.51
N LYS A 213 10.89 -7.09 13.32
CA LYS A 213 11.30 -7.14 14.71
C LYS A 213 10.49 -6.14 15.53
N GLY A 214 10.16 -6.53 16.76
CA GLY A 214 9.44 -5.67 17.70
C GLY A 214 7.97 -5.45 17.34
N LYS A 215 7.40 -4.38 17.86
CA LYS A 215 5.97 -4.06 17.71
C LYS A 215 5.72 -2.56 17.81
N THR A 216 4.56 -2.14 17.34
CA THR A 216 3.94 -0.85 17.67
C THR A 216 2.76 -1.07 18.60
N GLN A 217 2.20 0.00 19.15
CA GLN A 217 1.08 -0.06 20.08
C GLN A 217 -0.14 -0.80 19.52
N ASN A 218 -0.44 -0.61 18.23
CA ASN A 218 -1.69 -1.05 17.61
C ASN A 218 -1.51 -2.00 16.42
N ASN A 219 -0.28 -2.49 16.14
CA ASN A 219 -0.05 -3.41 15.02
C ASN A 219 -0.44 -4.87 15.31
N GLY A 220 -1.09 -5.14 16.44
CA GLY A 220 -1.61 -6.46 16.77
C GLY A 220 -0.55 -7.49 17.15
N ARG A 221 0.63 -7.06 17.60
CA ARG A 221 1.78 -7.94 17.90
C ARG A 221 1.98 -8.23 19.39
N ASN A 222 1.08 -7.80 20.28
CA ASN A 222 1.28 -7.96 21.73
C ASN A 222 1.49 -9.40 22.19
N ASN A 223 0.82 -10.35 21.53
CA ASN A 223 0.93 -11.78 21.83
C ASN A 223 1.70 -12.55 20.76
N SER A 224 2.54 -11.88 19.98
CA SER A 224 3.34 -12.47 18.93
C SER A 224 4.80 -12.56 19.36
N PRO A 225 5.59 -13.48 18.79
CA PRO A 225 7.04 -13.45 18.94
C PRO A 225 7.61 -12.10 18.50
N ASP A 226 8.73 -11.68 19.12
CA ASP A 226 9.39 -10.41 18.80
C ASP A 226 9.84 -10.29 17.34
N SER A 227 10.00 -11.40 16.64
CA SER A 227 10.35 -11.43 15.23
C SER A 227 9.45 -12.38 14.46
N GLY A 228 9.35 -12.16 13.17
CA GLY A 228 8.59 -12.98 12.26
C GLY A 228 8.78 -12.51 10.82
N TYR A 229 8.13 -13.17 9.89
CA TYR A 229 8.23 -12.84 8.47
C TYR A 229 6.88 -12.37 7.92
N ILE A 230 6.93 -11.39 7.05
CA ILE A 230 5.80 -10.87 6.30
C ILE A 230 6.10 -11.02 4.82
N GLY A 231 5.16 -11.57 4.07
CA GLY A 231 5.16 -11.56 2.62
C GLY A 231 4.42 -10.33 2.10
N PHE A 232 4.98 -9.71 1.07
CA PHE A 232 4.39 -8.58 0.36
C PHE A 232 4.31 -8.94 -1.13
N TYR A 233 3.18 -8.65 -1.75
CA TYR A 233 2.96 -8.92 -3.15
C TYR A 233 2.34 -7.70 -3.82
N PHE A 234 3.07 -7.13 -4.78
CA PHE A 234 2.65 -5.97 -5.55
C PHE A 234 2.29 -6.40 -6.97
N THR A 235 1.17 -5.93 -7.46
CA THR A 235 0.75 -6.12 -8.86
C THR A 235 0.17 -4.83 -9.43
N LEU A 236 0.23 -4.70 -10.75
CA LEU A 236 -0.42 -3.56 -11.40
C LEU A 236 -1.93 -3.62 -11.17
N ALA A 237 -2.53 -2.51 -10.75
CA ALA A 237 -3.97 -2.41 -10.57
C ALA A 237 -4.69 -2.30 -11.93
N ASN A 238 -5.89 -2.87 -11.98
CA ASN A 238 -6.75 -2.77 -13.16
C ASN A 238 -7.57 -1.50 -13.07
N ASN A 239 -7.39 -0.44 -13.45
CA ASN A 239 -8.11 0.84 -13.39
C ASN A 239 -9.67 0.72 -13.26
N THR A 240 -10.13 -0.13 -12.35
CA THR A 240 -11.56 -0.31 -12.01
C THR A 240 -11.91 0.55 -10.81
N LEU A 241 -13.18 0.92 -10.66
CA LEU A 241 -13.63 1.73 -9.52
C LEU A 241 -13.30 1.09 -8.16
N SER A 242 -13.32 -0.25 -8.08
CA SER A 242 -12.97 -1.00 -6.86
C SER A 242 -11.48 -0.96 -6.50
N GLU A 243 -10.63 -0.52 -7.41
CA GLU A 243 -9.18 -0.39 -7.21
C GLU A 243 -8.71 1.08 -7.15
N ARG A 244 -9.66 2.02 -7.18
CA ARG A 244 -9.41 3.45 -6.98
C ARG A 244 -9.49 3.81 -5.50
N ILE A 245 -8.71 3.12 -4.68
CA ILE A 245 -8.66 3.31 -3.23
C ILE A 245 -7.37 4.04 -2.88
N ALA A 246 -7.49 5.05 -2.03
CA ALA A 246 -6.34 5.79 -1.54
C ALA A 246 -5.42 4.87 -0.70
N PRO A 247 -4.10 4.99 -0.84
CA PRO A 247 -3.14 4.29 0.01
C PRO A 247 -3.35 4.57 1.50
N ALA A 248 -2.98 3.63 2.36
CA ALA A 248 -3.14 3.75 3.81
C ALA A 248 -2.45 5.01 4.40
N PHE A 249 -1.38 5.47 3.77
CA PHE A 249 -0.60 6.63 4.22
C PHE A 249 -0.59 7.75 3.19
N VAL A 250 -1.63 7.87 2.37
CA VAL A 250 -1.68 8.87 1.29
C VAL A 250 -1.53 10.31 1.78
N ASP A 251 -1.99 10.59 2.99
CA ASP A 251 -1.92 11.91 3.64
C ASP A 251 -0.50 12.36 4.01
N VAL A 252 0.43 11.42 4.09
CA VAL A 252 1.86 11.67 4.35
C VAL A 252 2.77 11.37 3.15
N TYR A 253 2.21 11.06 2.01
CA TYR A 253 2.94 11.05 0.75
C TYR A 253 3.49 12.45 0.46
N ASN A 254 4.37 12.59 -0.51
CA ASN A 254 4.90 13.89 -0.88
C ASN A 254 3.77 14.94 -0.93
N ALA A 255 3.79 15.86 0.06
CA ALA A 255 2.70 16.79 0.32
C ALA A 255 2.39 17.67 -0.90
N ASP A 256 3.38 18.01 -1.71
CA ASP A 256 3.22 18.86 -2.90
C ASP A 256 2.35 18.18 -3.97
N TRP A 257 2.34 16.86 -4.03
CA TRP A 257 1.51 16.13 -4.97
C TRP A 257 0.03 16.06 -4.55
N ILE A 258 -0.21 15.91 -3.24
CA ILE A 258 -1.57 15.73 -2.71
C ILE A 258 -2.25 17.08 -2.45
N ILE A 259 -1.45 18.13 -2.19
CA ILE A 259 -1.94 19.45 -1.73
C ILE A 259 -2.14 20.42 -2.89
N GLN A 260 -1.84 20.08 -4.12
CA GLN A 260 -2.05 21.00 -5.24
C GLN A 260 -3.54 21.35 -5.37
N PRO A 261 -3.86 22.67 -5.43
CA PRO A 261 -5.23 23.15 -5.47
C PRO A 261 -5.96 22.82 -6.77
#